data_f153d547f7e859fa7dbb6cc8156516ab
#
_entry.id   f153d547f7e859fa7dbb6cc8156516ab
#
_cell.length_a   1.000
_cell.length_b   1.000
_cell.length_c   1.000
_cell.angle_alpha   90.00
_cell.angle_beta   90.00
_cell.angle_gamma   90.00
#
_symmetry.space_group_name_H-M   'P 1'
#
loop_
_entity.id
_entity.type
_entity.pdbx_description
1 polymer ?
#
loop_
_entity_poly.entity_id
_entity_poly.type
_entity_poly.pdbx_seq_one_letter_code
_entity_poly.pdbx_strand_id
1 'polypeptide(L)'
;MERRKSDAELGLDSQQAAGRKIYDSQCDRCHDPYSTHGRKGPGLKGVFKQPYLSVSGLPANEERVVDIIRLGRKEMPGYSQTLSPQDIDELLAYLHTL
;
A
#
# COMPACT_ATOMS: atom_id res chain seq x y z
N MET A 1 12.10 13.79 -13.20
CA MET A 1 11.44 12.72 -12.43
C MET A 1 12.40 12.18 -11.38
N GLU A 2 11.99 12.17 -10.14
CA GLU A 2 12.84 11.67 -9.08
C GLU A 2 13.03 10.16 -9.20
N ARG A 3 14.28 9.72 -9.02
CA ARG A 3 14.59 8.31 -8.96
C ARG A 3 14.15 7.75 -7.60
N ARG A 4 13.40 6.67 -7.61
CA ARG A 4 13.05 5.97 -6.39
C ARG A 4 14.25 5.21 -5.84
N LYS A 5 14.37 5.19 -4.52
CA LYS A 5 15.44 4.47 -3.84
C LYS A 5 15.31 2.97 -4.06
N SER A 6 16.44 2.27 -4.06
CA SER A 6 16.46 0.81 -4.14
C SER A 6 16.00 0.20 -2.81
N ASP A 7 15.70 -1.11 -2.83
CA ASP A 7 15.33 -1.82 -1.61
C ASP A 7 16.41 -1.72 -0.54
N ALA A 8 17.67 -1.83 -0.92
CA ALA A 8 18.80 -1.70 0.00
C ALA A 8 18.89 -0.30 0.61
N GLU A 9 18.69 0.74 -0.19
CA GLU A 9 18.69 2.12 0.29
C GLU A 9 17.56 2.40 1.28
N LEU A 10 16.42 1.73 1.10
CA LEU A 10 15.25 1.86 1.99
C LEU A 10 15.37 0.96 3.22
N GLY A 11 16.35 0.06 3.27
CA GLY A 11 16.51 -0.87 4.39
C GLY A 11 15.42 -1.92 4.48
N LEU A 12 14.85 -2.33 3.35
CA LEU A 12 13.77 -3.32 3.33
C LEU A 12 14.32 -4.73 3.52
N ASP A 13 13.63 -5.53 4.34
CA ASP A 13 13.91 -6.97 4.41
C ASP A 13 13.29 -7.70 3.20
N SER A 14 13.49 -9.03 3.12
CA SER A 14 13.01 -9.79 1.97
C SER A 14 11.49 -9.76 1.81
N GLN A 15 10.75 -9.80 2.92
CA GLN A 15 9.29 -9.73 2.90
C GLN A 15 8.80 -8.35 2.44
N GLN A 16 9.41 -7.29 2.95
CA GLN A 16 9.09 -5.92 2.59
C GLN A 16 9.44 -5.64 1.13
N ALA A 17 10.58 -6.16 0.65
CA ALA A 17 10.98 -6.01 -0.74
C ALA A 17 10.01 -6.74 -1.69
N ALA A 18 9.54 -7.91 -1.31
CA ALA A 18 8.51 -8.64 -2.06
C ALA A 18 7.20 -7.83 -2.11
N GLY A 19 6.81 -7.24 -1.00
CA GLY A 19 5.63 -6.36 -0.93
C GLY A 19 5.77 -5.13 -1.81
N ARG A 20 6.96 -4.55 -1.88
CA ARG A 20 7.22 -3.42 -2.77
C ARG A 20 7.02 -3.78 -4.24
N LYS A 21 7.43 -4.97 -4.66
CA LYS A 21 7.20 -5.42 -6.04
C LYS A 21 5.71 -5.52 -6.35
N ILE A 22 4.92 -6.04 -5.42
CA ILE A 22 3.47 -6.10 -5.57
C ILE A 22 2.89 -4.69 -5.65
N TYR A 23 3.33 -3.80 -4.78
CA TYR A 23 2.90 -2.40 -4.77
C TYR A 23 3.16 -1.73 -6.11
N ASP A 24 4.39 -1.85 -6.62
CA ASP A 24 4.80 -1.20 -7.86
C ASP A 24 4.00 -1.72 -9.07
N SER A 25 3.59 -3.00 -9.04
CA SER A 25 2.83 -3.59 -10.15
C SER A 25 1.33 -3.31 -10.08
N GLN A 26 0.75 -3.18 -8.88
CA GLN A 26 -0.71 -3.14 -8.71
C GLN A 26 -1.24 -1.83 -8.11
N CYS A 27 -0.49 -1.18 -7.27
CA CYS A 27 -0.99 -0.06 -6.46
C CYS A 27 -0.45 1.31 -6.89
N ASP A 28 0.74 1.34 -7.43
CA ASP A 28 1.47 2.58 -7.72
C ASP A 28 0.76 3.48 -8.75
N ARG A 29 -0.07 2.90 -9.60
CA ARG A 29 -0.81 3.69 -10.61
C ARG A 29 -1.76 4.71 -9.99
N CYS A 30 -2.28 4.42 -8.80
CA CYS A 30 -3.30 5.22 -8.15
C CYS A 30 -2.85 5.84 -6.84
N HIS A 31 -1.83 5.26 -6.20
CA HIS A 31 -1.34 5.68 -4.89
C HIS A 31 0.11 6.08 -4.95
N ASP A 32 0.44 7.25 -4.38
CA ASP A 32 1.83 7.65 -4.22
C ASP A 32 2.34 7.11 -2.86
N PRO A 33 3.39 6.29 -2.84
CA PRO A 33 3.87 5.70 -1.59
C PRO A 33 4.65 6.67 -0.71
N TYR A 34 5.19 7.74 -1.30
CA TYR A 34 6.11 8.67 -0.61
C TYR A 34 5.54 10.07 -0.44
N SER A 35 4.25 10.23 -0.65
CA SER A 35 3.55 11.50 -0.52
C SER A 35 2.17 11.28 0.07
N THR A 36 1.62 12.34 0.68
CA THR A 36 0.22 12.37 1.10
C THR A 36 -0.69 12.85 -0.03
N HIS A 37 -0.11 13.31 -1.15
CA HIS A 37 -0.88 13.72 -2.31
C HIS A 37 -1.58 12.54 -2.98
N GLY A 38 -2.87 12.72 -3.26
CA GLY A 38 -3.63 11.71 -3.98
C GLY A 38 -3.42 11.80 -5.48
N ARG A 39 -3.65 10.66 -6.13
CA ARG A 39 -3.88 10.56 -7.56
C ARG A 39 -5.30 10.03 -7.75
N LYS A 40 -5.52 8.86 -8.34
CA LYS A 40 -6.85 8.22 -8.31
C LYS A 40 -7.20 7.73 -6.92
N GLY A 41 -6.19 7.28 -6.16
CA GLY A 41 -6.33 6.95 -4.75
C GLY A 41 -5.51 7.89 -3.88
N PRO A 42 -5.70 7.88 -2.55
CA PRO A 42 -4.94 8.74 -1.64
C PRO A 42 -3.46 8.36 -1.61
N GLY A 43 -2.60 9.35 -1.30
CA GLY A 43 -1.20 9.09 -1.03
C GLY A 43 -1.05 8.23 0.22
N LEU A 44 -0.06 7.34 0.23
CA LEU A 44 0.08 6.33 1.29
C LEU A 44 1.24 6.58 2.25
N LYS A 45 1.95 7.70 2.11
CA LYS A 45 3.04 8.03 3.05
C LYS A 45 2.49 8.07 4.48
N GLY A 46 3.04 7.23 5.33
CA GLY A 46 2.64 7.16 6.74
C GLY A 46 1.23 6.60 6.96
N VAL A 47 0.72 5.77 6.06
CA VAL A 47 -0.67 5.27 6.10
C VAL A 47 -1.03 4.62 7.43
N PHE A 48 -0.12 3.83 8.04
CA PHE A 48 -0.37 3.19 9.33
C PHE A 48 0.03 4.06 10.53
N LYS A 49 0.60 5.23 10.30
CA LYS A 49 0.97 6.18 11.36
C LYS A 49 -0.15 7.15 11.70
N GLN A 50 -1.21 7.16 10.89
CA GLN A 50 -2.39 7.99 11.12
C GLN A 50 -3.49 7.15 11.79
N PRO A 51 -4.34 7.74 12.66
CA PRO A 51 -5.41 6.99 13.30
C PRO A 51 -6.51 6.57 12.33
N TYR A 52 -6.71 7.32 11.24
CA TYR A 52 -7.78 7.07 10.28
C TYR A 52 -7.27 7.21 8.86
N LEU A 53 -7.89 6.45 7.95
CA LEU A 53 -7.63 6.58 6.52
C LEU A 53 -8.22 7.89 6.00
N SER A 54 -7.47 8.61 5.14
CA SER A 54 -7.79 9.98 4.78
C SER A 54 -9.09 10.14 4.00
N VAL A 55 -9.42 9.19 3.12
CA VAL A 55 -10.59 9.31 2.25
C VAL A 55 -11.82 8.66 2.87
N SER A 56 -11.67 7.45 3.40
CA SER A 56 -12.80 6.70 3.93
C SER A 56 -13.19 7.11 5.36
N GLY A 57 -12.25 7.68 6.12
CA GLY A 57 -12.45 7.94 7.55
C GLY A 57 -12.46 6.70 8.42
N LEU A 58 -12.24 5.51 7.85
CA LEU A 58 -12.16 4.25 8.59
C LEU A 58 -10.84 4.16 9.35
N PRO A 59 -10.79 3.39 10.47
CA PRO A 59 -9.54 3.23 11.20
C PRO A 59 -8.40 2.71 10.31
N ALA A 60 -7.21 3.30 10.46
CA ALA A 60 -6.03 2.94 9.68
C ALA A 60 -5.31 1.76 10.33
N ASN A 61 -5.94 0.59 10.37
CA ASN A 61 -5.36 -0.64 10.90
C ASN A 61 -5.28 -1.70 9.79
N GLU A 62 -4.52 -2.77 10.05
CA GLU A 62 -4.31 -3.81 9.05
C GLU A 62 -5.62 -4.44 8.58
N GLU A 63 -6.54 -4.72 9.49
CA GLU A 63 -7.82 -5.36 9.17
C GLU A 63 -8.60 -4.54 8.13
N ARG A 64 -8.71 -3.24 8.33
CA ARG A 64 -9.43 -2.37 7.41
C ARG A 64 -8.72 -2.20 6.08
N VAL A 65 -7.39 -2.08 6.11
CA VAL A 65 -6.59 -1.98 4.89
C VAL A 65 -6.69 -3.28 4.10
N VAL A 66 -6.62 -4.44 4.75
CA VAL A 66 -6.79 -5.74 4.09
C VAL A 66 -8.16 -5.83 3.43
N ASP A 67 -9.22 -5.44 4.12
CA ASP A 67 -10.58 -5.46 3.56
C ASP A 67 -10.66 -4.61 2.28
N ILE A 68 -10.09 -3.41 2.31
CA ILE A 68 -10.09 -2.53 1.14
C ILE A 68 -9.29 -3.14 -0.01
N ILE A 69 -8.14 -3.73 0.27
CA ILE A 69 -7.31 -4.37 -0.77
C ILE A 69 -8.04 -5.55 -1.39
N ARG A 70 -8.65 -6.40 -0.57
CA ARG A 70 -9.32 -7.60 -1.05
C ARG A 70 -10.62 -7.32 -1.80
N LEU A 71 -11.43 -6.43 -1.27
CA LEU A 71 -12.79 -6.20 -1.76
C LEU A 71 -12.90 -4.99 -2.68
N GLY A 72 -11.94 -4.08 -2.61
CA GLY A 72 -11.99 -2.83 -3.33
C GLY A 72 -12.90 -1.81 -2.63
N ARG A 73 -12.89 -0.60 -3.16
CA ARG A 73 -13.74 0.48 -2.65
C ARG A 73 -13.88 1.54 -3.73
N LYS A 74 -15.12 1.86 -4.13
CA LYS A 74 -15.40 2.86 -5.16
C LYS A 74 -14.59 2.54 -6.44
N GLU A 75 -13.66 3.39 -6.82
CA GLU A 75 -12.87 3.22 -8.04
C GLU A 75 -11.69 2.25 -7.87
N MET A 76 -11.36 1.87 -6.64
CA MET A 76 -10.30 0.91 -6.37
C MET A 76 -10.80 -0.51 -6.60
N PRO A 77 -10.16 -1.30 -7.50
CA PRO A 77 -10.56 -2.70 -7.70
C PRO A 77 -10.20 -3.56 -6.50
N GLY A 78 -10.93 -4.65 -6.32
CA GLY A 78 -10.58 -5.65 -5.32
C GLY A 78 -9.54 -6.62 -5.85
N TYR A 79 -8.66 -7.09 -4.98
CA TYR A 79 -7.54 -7.95 -5.34
C TYR A 79 -7.62 -9.37 -4.77
N SER A 80 -8.77 -9.78 -4.23
CA SER A 80 -8.92 -11.13 -3.64
C SER A 80 -8.65 -12.25 -4.64
N GLN A 81 -8.86 -12.02 -5.93
CA GLN A 81 -8.61 -12.99 -6.99
C GLN A 81 -7.19 -12.89 -7.56
N THR A 82 -6.52 -11.78 -7.35
CA THR A 82 -5.20 -11.48 -7.94
C THR A 82 -4.06 -11.75 -6.96
N LEU A 83 -4.27 -11.42 -5.69
CA LEU A 83 -3.25 -11.54 -4.64
C LEU A 83 -3.62 -12.66 -3.68
N SER A 84 -2.66 -13.56 -3.41
CA SER A 84 -2.81 -14.58 -2.38
C SER A 84 -2.74 -13.96 -0.97
N PRO A 85 -3.16 -14.68 0.08
CA PRO A 85 -2.95 -14.19 1.46
C PRO A 85 -1.51 -13.86 1.77
N GLN A 86 -0.55 -14.64 1.24
CA GLN A 86 0.88 -14.34 1.42
C GLN A 86 1.28 -13.05 0.72
N ASP A 87 0.78 -12.82 -0.49
CA ASP A 87 1.03 -11.59 -1.24
C ASP A 87 0.54 -10.38 -0.44
N ILE A 88 -0.64 -10.48 0.17
CA ILE A 88 -1.21 -9.41 0.99
C ILE A 88 -0.36 -9.17 2.22
N ASP A 89 0.13 -10.22 2.90
CA ASP A 89 1.01 -10.07 4.05
C ASP A 89 2.32 -9.36 3.67
N GLU A 90 2.88 -9.70 2.51
CA GLU A 90 4.09 -9.05 2.00
C GLU A 90 3.81 -7.58 1.67
N LEU A 91 2.68 -7.30 1.04
CA LEU A 91 2.27 -5.93 0.72
C LEU A 91 2.09 -5.10 2.00
N LEU A 92 1.45 -5.65 3.03
CA LEU A 92 1.30 -4.96 4.31
C LEU A 92 2.64 -4.66 4.95
N ALA A 93 3.58 -5.61 4.90
CA ALA A 93 4.93 -5.40 5.44
C ALA A 93 5.60 -4.20 4.78
N TYR A 94 5.44 -4.04 3.47
CA TYR A 94 5.93 -2.87 2.77
C TYR A 94 5.19 -1.59 3.18
N LEU A 95 3.86 -1.63 3.23
CA LEU A 95 3.06 -0.44 3.58
C LEU A 95 3.41 0.10 4.97
N HIS A 96 3.79 -0.77 5.92
CA HIS A 96 4.23 -0.34 7.24
C HIS A 96 5.55 0.45 7.22
N THR A 97 6.31 0.39 6.13
CA THR A 97 7.55 1.16 5.98
C THR A 97 7.28 2.61 5.53
N LEU A 98 6.09 2.90 5.08
CA LEU A 98 5.71 4.23 4.54
C LEU A 98 5.27 5.25 5.64
#